data_9b13886deb3b590bd94b8d9d0382892d
#
_entry.id   9b13886deb3b590bd94b8d9d0382892d
#
_cell.length_a   1.000
_cell.length_b   1.000
_cell.length_c   1.000
_cell.angle_alpha   90.00
_cell.angle_beta   90.00
_cell.angle_gamma   90.00
#
_symmetry.space_group_name_H-M   'P 1'
#
loop_
_entity.id
_entity.type
_entity.pdbx_description
1 polymer ?
#
loop_
_entity_poly.entity_id
_entity_poly.type
_entity_poly.pdbx_seq_one_letter_code
_entity_poly.pdbx_strand_id
1 'polypeptide(L)'
;MTRFLSEPTSTPCEIAMKSLATCLALLLALPTFAVAANPPSWRAGAVSTRITPEQPMWMAGYASRTAPSEGVELDLFAKALVLVDGEGEKFALVTMDLIGVPRSLRLTVAERVEQQFGIKPSHLTINASHTHSGPELRTSKLWGVDDVALRQEEAGEYTAELERQLVRMVGEALAKAAPAKVDYCSSTCGFAMNRRTPDGQGGWKNFPNPDGPVDHRVPVLKVSGIDGQELAIVFGYACHCTTLGHQKFSGDYAGYAQQQIEANHPGVVALFMNGCSGDQNPYPRKTMELAQTHGQTLATAVEAALGTTTRPIVGTIRAAYREIPLAYESLPTREQLKEEQTSPDKWVATHATRVLQRLDEEGTLPKDYPYPVQVLRIGSDLTWVTLGGEVVVDYSLRLGRELPGPIVWVSGYSNDVMGYIPSQRVWDEGGYEGGGAMVYGTHPSRWASRVEEQIVDTVKELRESLE
;
A
#
# COMPACT_ATOMS: atom_id res chain seq x y z
N MET A 1 66.15 35.71 -48.98
CA MET A 1 67.56 35.22 -48.95
C MET A 1 67.48 33.72 -49.04
N THR A 2 67.65 33.20 -50.20
CA THR A 2 68.72 32.38 -50.73
C THR A 2 68.57 30.89 -50.35
N ARG A 3 68.06 30.08 -51.23
CA ARG A 3 68.81 29.21 -52.22
C ARG A 3 69.34 27.93 -51.49
N PHE A 4 69.42 26.68 -51.96
CA PHE A 4 69.31 26.08 -53.34
C PHE A 4 69.20 24.54 -53.09
N LEU A 5 68.44 23.81 -53.86
CA LEU A 5 68.79 22.76 -54.88
C LEU A 5 69.59 21.55 -54.31
N SER A 6 69.33 20.30 -54.56
CA SER A 6 69.23 19.65 -55.88
C SER A 6 68.89 18.16 -55.78
N GLU A 7 68.10 17.67 -56.72
CA GLU A 7 68.09 16.26 -57.14
C GLU A 7 69.41 15.92 -57.90
N PRO A 8 69.71 14.68 -58.27
CA PRO A 8 68.89 13.82 -59.13
C PRO A 8 69.19 12.28 -59.15
N THR A 9 68.28 11.55 -59.75
CA THR A 9 68.41 10.41 -60.70
C THR A 9 69.04 9.09 -60.28
N SER A 10 68.40 7.93 -60.51
CA SER A 10 68.27 7.16 -61.78
C SER A 10 67.58 5.81 -61.51
N THR A 11 66.70 5.47 -62.47
CA THR A 11 66.19 4.13 -62.81
C THR A 11 67.25 3.32 -63.57
N PRO A 12 67.00 2.07 -64.07
CA PRO A 12 66.02 1.02 -63.83
C PRO A 12 66.66 -0.40 -63.73
N CYS A 13 65.89 -1.43 -63.39
CA CYS A 13 65.95 -2.69 -64.17
C CYS A 13 64.83 -3.68 -63.81
N GLU A 14 64.12 -4.10 -64.81
CA GLU A 14 63.21 -5.22 -64.86
C GLU A 14 63.86 -6.53 -64.45
N ILE A 15 63.13 -7.47 -63.91
CA ILE A 15 62.97 -8.87 -64.42
C ILE A 15 61.72 -9.47 -63.72
N ALA A 16 60.86 -9.99 -64.55
CA ALA A 16 59.69 -10.76 -64.24
C ALA A 16 60.03 -12.11 -63.67
N MET A 17 59.18 -12.62 -62.73
CA MET A 17 58.72 -14.03 -62.83
C MET A 17 57.50 -14.31 -61.99
N LYS A 18 56.56 -14.99 -62.59
CA LYS A 18 55.26 -15.45 -62.14
C LYS A 18 55.41 -16.39 -60.93
N SER A 19 54.54 -16.19 -59.95
CA SER A 19 54.14 -17.29 -59.07
C SER A 19 52.73 -17.08 -58.55
N LEU A 20 51.82 -17.92 -58.94
CA LEU A 20 50.43 -18.08 -58.52
C LEU A 20 50.44 -18.49 -57.03
N ALA A 21 49.92 -17.67 -56.14
CA ALA A 21 49.61 -18.07 -54.79
C ALA A 21 48.13 -17.85 -54.54
N THR A 22 47.36 -18.93 -54.58
CA THR A 22 45.96 -19.02 -54.21
C THR A 22 45.81 -18.72 -52.72
N CYS A 23 45.40 -17.52 -52.34
CA CYS A 23 44.98 -17.22 -50.98
C CYS A 23 43.58 -17.80 -50.74
N LEU A 24 43.55 -18.97 -50.11
CA LEU A 24 42.36 -19.60 -49.54
C LEU A 24 41.96 -18.78 -48.29
N ALA A 25 41.00 -17.87 -48.42
CA ALA A 25 40.41 -17.14 -47.31
C ALA A 25 39.54 -18.13 -46.50
N LEU A 26 40.11 -18.68 -45.44
CA LEU A 26 39.35 -19.38 -44.41
C LEU A 26 38.54 -18.34 -43.64
N LEU A 27 37.29 -18.19 -43.99
CA LEU A 27 36.28 -17.51 -43.14
C LEU A 27 36.07 -18.38 -41.91
N LEU A 28 36.72 -18.06 -40.80
CA LEU A 28 36.41 -18.52 -39.46
C LEU A 28 35.02 -17.97 -39.10
N ALA A 29 33.96 -18.74 -39.41
CA ALA A 29 32.66 -18.54 -38.81
C ALA A 29 32.78 -18.84 -37.31
N LEU A 30 33.06 -17.81 -36.50
CA LEU A 30 32.90 -17.88 -35.05
C LEU A 30 31.42 -18.19 -34.80
N PRO A 31 31.09 -19.29 -34.11
CA PRO A 31 29.72 -19.49 -33.67
C PRO A 31 29.39 -18.31 -32.72
N THR A 32 28.49 -17.43 -33.13
CA THR A 32 27.82 -16.53 -32.19
C THR A 32 27.02 -17.41 -31.25
N PHE A 33 27.59 -17.72 -30.11
CA PHE A 33 26.79 -18.18 -28.98
C PHE A 33 25.81 -17.07 -28.67
N ALA A 34 24.59 -17.19 -29.19
CA ALA A 34 23.46 -16.48 -28.63
C ALA A 34 23.42 -16.89 -27.17
N VAL A 35 23.86 -16.01 -26.28
CA VAL A 35 23.59 -16.13 -24.85
C VAL A 35 22.06 -16.19 -24.78
N ALA A 36 21.53 -17.39 -24.55
CA ALA A 36 20.11 -17.56 -24.29
C ALA A 36 19.83 -16.62 -23.14
N ALA A 37 19.12 -15.53 -23.42
CA ALA A 37 18.62 -14.66 -22.37
C ALA A 37 17.85 -15.58 -21.42
N ASN A 38 18.26 -15.64 -20.16
CA ASN A 38 17.50 -16.37 -19.14
C ASN A 38 16.04 -15.96 -19.32
N PRO A 39 15.09 -16.93 -19.35
CA PRO A 39 13.68 -16.58 -19.46
C PRO A 39 13.36 -15.55 -18.38
N PRO A 40 12.53 -14.54 -18.67
CA PRO A 40 12.17 -13.53 -17.69
C PRO A 40 11.68 -14.22 -16.42
N SER A 41 12.23 -13.83 -15.27
CA SER A 41 11.87 -14.47 -13.99
C SER A 41 10.44 -14.14 -13.57
N TRP A 42 9.77 -13.18 -14.25
CA TRP A 42 8.45 -12.70 -13.91
C TRP A 42 7.47 -12.77 -15.09
N ARG A 43 6.21 -13.01 -14.74
CA ARG A 43 5.06 -12.62 -15.55
C ARG A 43 4.20 -11.70 -14.72
N ALA A 44 3.62 -10.68 -15.32
CA ALA A 44 2.80 -9.70 -14.63
C ALA A 44 1.60 -9.26 -15.46
N GLY A 45 0.51 -8.96 -14.80
CA GLY A 45 -0.66 -8.32 -15.38
C GLY A 45 -1.33 -7.40 -14.36
N ALA A 46 -1.87 -6.30 -14.84
CA ALA A 46 -2.53 -5.32 -14.01
C ALA A 46 -3.86 -4.87 -14.61
N VAL A 47 -4.78 -4.48 -13.75
CA VAL A 47 -6.11 -3.95 -14.12
C VAL A 47 -6.54 -2.86 -13.15
N SER A 48 -7.37 -1.95 -13.62
CA SER A 48 -8.03 -0.90 -12.85
C SER A 48 -9.53 -0.96 -13.07
N THR A 49 -10.32 -0.78 -12.02
CA THR A 49 -11.79 -0.76 -12.08
C THR A 49 -12.32 0.37 -11.22
N ARG A 50 -13.24 1.15 -11.78
CA ARG A 50 -13.95 2.19 -11.04
C ARG A 50 -14.86 1.53 -9.99
N ILE A 51 -14.78 2.02 -8.76
CA ILE A 51 -15.58 1.56 -7.61
C ILE A 51 -16.40 2.70 -6.99
N THR A 52 -16.48 3.86 -7.64
CA THR A 52 -17.32 4.96 -7.18
C THR A 52 -18.78 4.50 -7.12
N PRO A 53 -19.48 4.66 -5.98
CA PRO A 53 -20.90 4.36 -5.90
C PRO A 53 -21.71 5.16 -6.94
N GLU A 54 -22.68 4.53 -7.55
CA GLU A 54 -23.58 5.20 -8.51
C GLU A 54 -24.63 6.07 -7.81
N GLN A 55 -24.95 5.76 -6.56
CA GLN A 55 -25.92 6.48 -5.74
C GLN A 55 -25.24 7.14 -4.54
N PRO A 56 -25.82 8.21 -3.99
CA PRO A 56 -25.33 8.79 -2.74
C PRO A 56 -25.29 7.73 -1.63
N MET A 57 -24.13 7.59 -0.97
CA MET A 57 -23.92 6.71 0.17
C MET A 57 -23.36 7.46 1.36
N TRP A 58 -23.56 6.91 2.56
CA TRP A 58 -22.88 7.43 3.75
C TRP A 58 -21.36 7.32 3.59
N MET A 59 -20.66 8.40 3.90
CA MET A 59 -19.20 8.48 3.70
C MET A 59 -18.45 8.18 4.99
N ALA A 60 -17.32 7.50 4.85
CA ALA A 60 -16.42 7.15 5.94
C ALA A 60 -15.53 8.32 6.40
N GLY A 61 -14.82 8.13 7.51
CA GLY A 61 -13.65 8.90 7.96
C GLY A 61 -13.94 10.02 8.95
N TYR A 62 -15.06 10.72 8.86
CA TYR A 62 -15.39 11.82 9.77
C TYR A 62 -16.67 11.57 10.54
N ALA A 63 -16.53 11.43 11.87
CA ALA A 63 -17.66 11.23 12.78
C ALA A 63 -18.65 12.42 12.86
N SER A 64 -18.27 13.57 12.31
CA SER A 64 -19.13 14.76 12.23
C SER A 64 -20.08 14.78 11.04
N ARG A 65 -20.04 13.78 10.16
CA ARG A 65 -20.94 13.69 9.00
C ARG A 65 -22.38 13.50 9.45
N THR A 66 -23.29 14.22 8.78
CA THR A 66 -24.73 14.21 9.07
C THR A 66 -25.59 13.88 7.86
N ALA A 67 -24.98 13.64 6.69
CA ALA A 67 -25.66 13.33 5.44
C ALA A 67 -24.82 12.39 4.56
N PRO A 68 -25.44 11.68 3.59
CA PRO A 68 -24.74 10.96 2.53
C PRO A 68 -23.90 11.89 1.64
N SER A 69 -23.13 11.29 0.71
CA SER A 69 -22.37 12.03 -0.30
C SER A 69 -23.25 12.91 -1.18
N GLU A 70 -22.76 14.07 -1.58
CA GLU A 70 -23.42 15.05 -2.44
C GLU A 70 -22.96 14.95 -3.91
N GLY A 71 -22.13 13.97 -4.24
CA GLY A 71 -21.61 13.74 -5.59
C GLY A 71 -20.18 13.20 -5.59
N VAL A 72 -19.54 13.35 -6.74
CA VAL A 72 -18.18 12.86 -7.01
C VAL A 72 -17.30 14.03 -7.41
N GLU A 73 -16.15 14.15 -6.77
CA GLU A 73 -15.09 15.09 -7.15
C GLU A 73 -14.00 14.40 -7.97
N LEU A 74 -13.64 13.19 -7.57
CA LEU A 74 -12.71 12.32 -8.25
C LEU A 74 -13.19 10.88 -8.09
N ASP A 75 -13.25 10.13 -9.18
CA ASP A 75 -13.64 8.72 -9.14
C ASP A 75 -12.73 7.90 -8.22
N LEU A 76 -13.32 6.93 -7.56
CA LEU A 76 -12.64 5.95 -6.72
C LEU A 76 -12.30 4.71 -7.54
N PHE A 77 -11.12 4.15 -7.33
CA PHE A 77 -10.68 2.96 -8.04
C PHE A 77 -10.25 1.84 -7.08
N ALA A 78 -10.48 0.62 -7.53
CA ALA A 78 -9.73 -0.55 -7.11
C ALA A 78 -8.77 -0.94 -8.23
N LYS A 79 -7.55 -1.33 -7.87
CA LYS A 79 -6.50 -1.71 -8.83
C LYS A 79 -5.85 -3.00 -8.39
N ALA A 80 -5.59 -3.89 -9.33
CA ALA A 80 -4.98 -5.18 -9.05
C ALA A 80 -3.72 -5.39 -9.90
N LEU A 81 -2.67 -5.88 -9.27
CA LEU A 81 -1.45 -6.38 -9.89
C LEU A 81 -1.27 -7.83 -9.50
N VAL A 82 -1.06 -8.71 -10.48
CA VAL A 82 -0.66 -10.10 -10.24
C VAL A 82 0.77 -10.27 -10.76
N LEU A 83 1.63 -10.80 -9.90
CA LEU A 83 2.98 -11.26 -10.24
C LEU A 83 2.99 -12.79 -10.21
N VAL A 84 3.67 -13.40 -11.19
CA VAL A 84 3.93 -14.84 -11.23
C VAL A 84 5.43 -15.00 -11.43
N ASP A 85 6.07 -15.77 -10.55
CA ASP A 85 7.51 -16.03 -10.66
C ASP A 85 7.85 -17.16 -11.62
N GLY A 86 9.15 -17.45 -11.76
CA GLY A 86 9.65 -18.53 -12.64
C GLY A 86 9.26 -19.93 -12.21
N GLU A 87 8.85 -20.13 -10.95
CA GLU A 87 8.38 -21.41 -10.39
C GLU A 87 6.86 -21.55 -10.49
N GLY A 88 6.17 -20.49 -10.89
CA GLY A 88 4.71 -20.43 -11.03
C GLY A 88 3.98 -20.02 -9.75
N GLU A 89 4.70 -19.59 -8.68
CA GLU A 89 4.07 -18.99 -7.50
C GLU A 89 3.49 -17.63 -7.88
N LYS A 90 2.32 -17.33 -7.34
CA LYS A 90 1.52 -16.15 -7.69
C LYS A 90 1.38 -15.25 -6.48
N PHE A 91 1.50 -13.96 -6.68
CA PHE A 91 1.16 -12.93 -5.70
C PHE A 91 0.16 -11.95 -6.31
N ALA A 92 -0.89 -11.63 -5.57
CA ALA A 92 -1.87 -10.62 -5.95
C ALA A 92 -1.84 -9.46 -4.98
N LEU A 93 -1.66 -8.25 -5.50
CA LEU A 93 -1.84 -7.00 -4.79
C LEU A 93 -3.13 -6.34 -5.28
N VAL A 94 -3.98 -5.95 -4.35
CA VAL A 94 -5.15 -5.11 -4.60
C VAL A 94 -5.03 -3.83 -3.79
N THR A 95 -5.17 -2.68 -4.42
CA THR A 95 -5.28 -1.38 -3.74
C THR A 95 -6.64 -0.76 -4.00
N MET A 96 -7.19 -0.04 -3.01
CA MET A 96 -8.52 0.55 -3.10
C MET A 96 -8.54 1.98 -2.55
N ASP A 97 -9.25 2.87 -3.23
CA ASP A 97 -9.52 4.22 -2.74
C ASP A 97 -10.68 4.22 -1.73
N LEU A 98 -10.45 3.58 -0.60
CA LEU A 98 -11.40 3.41 0.50
C LEU A 98 -10.73 3.72 1.85
N ILE A 99 -11.56 3.90 2.89
CA ILE A 99 -11.08 4.17 4.26
C ILE A 99 -10.32 2.98 4.87
N GLY A 100 -10.63 1.77 4.45
CA GLY A 100 -10.04 0.56 5.00
C GLY A 100 -10.56 -0.70 4.34
N VAL A 101 -10.02 -1.80 4.79
CA VAL A 101 -10.41 -3.16 4.39
C VAL A 101 -11.17 -3.77 5.57
N PRO A 102 -12.49 -4.02 5.48
CA PRO A 102 -13.17 -4.82 6.49
C PRO A 102 -12.64 -6.27 6.50
N ARG A 103 -12.46 -6.84 7.70
CA ARG A 103 -12.00 -8.23 7.85
C ARG A 103 -12.85 -9.24 7.06
N SER A 104 -14.17 -9.11 7.09
CA SER A 104 -15.09 -9.97 6.34
C SER A 104 -14.81 -9.93 4.84
N LEU A 105 -14.65 -8.74 4.26
CA LEU A 105 -14.29 -8.57 2.85
C LEU A 105 -12.98 -9.29 2.51
N ARG A 106 -11.94 -9.10 3.35
CA ARG A 106 -10.63 -9.77 3.15
C ARG A 106 -10.77 -11.29 3.14
N LEU A 107 -11.52 -11.86 4.09
CA LEU A 107 -11.70 -13.30 4.20
C LEU A 107 -12.47 -13.85 2.99
N THR A 108 -13.58 -13.24 2.61
CA THR A 108 -14.40 -13.65 1.46
C THR A 108 -13.60 -13.59 0.15
N VAL A 109 -12.87 -12.48 -0.07
CA VAL A 109 -12.06 -12.32 -1.30
C VAL A 109 -10.93 -13.33 -1.33
N ALA A 110 -10.22 -13.54 -0.21
CA ALA A 110 -9.10 -14.48 -0.15
C ALA A 110 -9.54 -15.93 -0.43
N GLU A 111 -10.64 -16.36 0.18
CA GLU A 111 -11.19 -17.69 -0.06
C GLU A 111 -11.55 -17.91 -1.53
N ARG A 112 -12.29 -16.97 -2.14
CA ARG A 112 -12.71 -17.06 -3.54
C ARG A 112 -11.52 -16.99 -4.51
N VAL A 113 -10.52 -16.15 -4.22
CA VAL A 113 -9.30 -16.02 -5.03
C VAL A 113 -8.46 -17.31 -4.96
N GLU A 114 -8.37 -17.95 -3.79
CA GLU A 114 -7.71 -19.23 -3.65
C GLU A 114 -8.45 -20.33 -4.41
N GLN A 115 -9.74 -20.44 -4.23
CA GLN A 115 -10.58 -21.45 -4.90
C GLN A 115 -10.57 -21.34 -6.43
N GLN A 116 -10.61 -20.10 -6.97
CA GLN A 116 -10.74 -19.90 -8.42
C GLN A 116 -9.38 -19.84 -9.14
N PHE A 117 -8.34 -19.33 -8.50
CA PHE A 117 -7.07 -19.02 -9.16
C PHE A 117 -5.85 -19.66 -8.51
N GLY A 118 -6.03 -20.39 -7.40
CA GLY A 118 -4.93 -21.03 -6.66
C GLY A 118 -3.92 -20.03 -6.08
N ILE A 119 -4.36 -18.80 -5.75
CA ILE A 119 -3.53 -17.83 -5.04
C ILE A 119 -3.85 -17.96 -3.56
N LYS A 120 -2.88 -18.43 -2.79
CA LYS A 120 -3.03 -18.70 -1.35
C LYS A 120 -3.38 -17.40 -0.60
N PRO A 121 -4.14 -17.45 0.51
CA PRO A 121 -4.41 -16.27 1.34
C PRO A 121 -3.15 -15.49 1.77
N SER A 122 -2.05 -16.19 2.04
CA SER A 122 -0.76 -15.56 2.36
C SER A 122 -0.13 -14.78 1.19
N HIS A 123 -0.57 -15.04 -0.04
CA HIS A 123 -0.08 -14.44 -1.28
C HIS A 123 -1.06 -13.39 -1.86
N LEU A 124 -2.06 -12.98 -1.07
CA LEU A 124 -2.97 -11.88 -1.40
C LEU A 124 -2.77 -10.76 -0.40
N THR A 125 -2.50 -9.55 -0.88
CA THR A 125 -2.51 -8.32 -0.09
C THR A 125 -3.61 -7.42 -0.60
N ILE A 126 -4.45 -6.91 0.31
CA ILE A 126 -5.44 -5.88 0.02
C ILE A 126 -5.09 -4.67 0.88
N ASN A 127 -4.83 -3.51 0.25
CA ASN A 127 -4.47 -2.26 0.92
C ASN A 127 -5.48 -1.17 0.58
N ALA A 128 -5.77 -0.31 1.53
CA ALA A 128 -6.62 0.86 1.33
C ALA A 128 -5.80 2.15 1.40
N SER A 129 -6.11 3.10 0.52
CA SER A 129 -5.49 4.44 0.53
C SER A 129 -5.83 5.24 1.79
N HIS A 130 -6.84 4.81 2.51
CA HIS A 130 -7.41 5.49 3.68
C HIS A 130 -8.00 6.86 3.35
N THR A 131 -8.60 7.01 2.15
CA THR A 131 -9.34 8.24 1.86
C THR A 131 -10.52 8.40 2.80
N HIS A 132 -10.65 9.60 3.38
CA HIS A 132 -11.81 9.98 4.18
C HIS A 132 -12.97 10.50 3.31
N SER A 133 -12.91 10.27 2.01
CA SER A 133 -13.91 10.70 1.04
C SER A 133 -14.41 9.53 0.18
N GLY A 134 -14.47 8.32 0.74
CA GLY A 134 -15.08 7.12 0.18
C GLY A 134 -16.34 6.68 0.93
N PRO A 135 -17.09 5.67 0.42
CA PRO A 135 -18.24 5.10 1.11
C PRO A 135 -17.84 4.37 2.40
N GLU A 136 -18.73 4.36 3.39
CA GLU A 136 -18.56 3.56 4.61
C GLU A 136 -19.06 2.13 4.37
N LEU A 137 -18.16 1.16 4.50
CA LEU A 137 -18.46 -0.26 4.33
C LEU A 137 -18.79 -0.96 5.66
N ARG A 138 -18.36 -0.39 6.77
CA ARG A 138 -18.45 -1.00 8.10
C ARG A 138 -19.80 -0.68 8.72
N THR A 139 -20.75 -1.59 8.62
CA THR A 139 -22.11 -1.41 9.16
C THR A 139 -22.11 -1.02 10.64
N SER A 140 -21.12 -1.49 11.41
CA SER A 140 -20.93 -1.11 12.83
C SER A 140 -20.58 0.37 13.05
N LYS A 141 -20.15 1.09 12.02
CA LYS A 141 -19.86 2.54 12.09
C LYS A 141 -21.10 3.40 11.77
N LEU A 142 -22.16 2.81 11.24
CA LEU A 142 -23.38 3.50 10.82
C LEU A 142 -24.43 3.63 11.95
N TRP A 143 -23.96 3.71 13.21
CA TRP A 143 -24.83 3.95 14.35
C TRP A 143 -25.10 5.43 14.58
N GLY A 144 -26.36 5.73 14.97
CA GLY A 144 -26.75 7.11 15.27
C GLY A 144 -26.83 8.04 14.07
N VAL A 145 -26.87 7.46 12.86
CA VAL A 145 -27.21 8.14 11.61
C VAL A 145 -28.70 8.02 11.33
N ASP A 146 -29.25 8.93 10.57
CA ASP A 146 -30.64 8.81 10.11
C ASP A 146 -30.78 7.57 9.20
N ASP A 147 -31.92 6.89 9.33
CA ASP A 147 -32.23 5.68 8.53
C ASP A 147 -31.18 4.57 8.62
N VAL A 148 -30.70 4.29 9.83
CA VAL A 148 -29.61 3.33 10.12
C VAL A 148 -29.76 2.01 9.36
N ALA A 149 -30.97 1.43 9.33
CA ALA A 149 -31.22 0.16 8.64
C ALA A 149 -30.97 0.26 7.14
N LEU A 150 -31.47 1.34 6.50
CA LEU A 150 -31.23 1.61 5.08
C LEU A 150 -29.73 1.81 4.79
N ARG A 151 -29.03 2.57 5.63
CA ARG A 151 -27.59 2.81 5.43
C ARG A 151 -26.76 1.54 5.58
N GLN A 152 -27.17 0.64 6.49
CA GLN A 152 -26.52 -0.67 6.65
C GLN A 152 -26.80 -1.59 5.46
N GLU A 153 -28.01 -1.57 4.90
CA GLU A 153 -28.36 -2.31 3.69
C GLU A 153 -27.55 -1.81 2.49
N GLU A 154 -27.52 -0.50 2.22
CA GLU A 154 -26.70 0.12 1.16
C GLU A 154 -25.22 -0.27 1.27
N ALA A 155 -24.64 -0.20 2.47
CA ALA A 155 -23.24 -0.58 2.71
C ALA A 155 -23.01 -2.08 2.48
N GLY A 156 -23.98 -2.92 2.87
CA GLY A 156 -23.92 -4.37 2.65
C GLY A 156 -23.97 -4.75 1.18
N GLU A 157 -24.90 -4.16 0.41
CA GLU A 157 -25.03 -4.40 -1.03
C GLU A 157 -23.80 -3.95 -1.80
N TYR A 158 -23.29 -2.74 -1.50
CA TYR A 158 -22.08 -2.22 -2.11
C TYR A 158 -20.87 -3.12 -1.78
N THR A 159 -20.72 -3.55 -0.52
CA THR A 159 -19.62 -4.43 -0.12
C THR A 159 -19.69 -5.78 -0.85
N ALA A 160 -20.88 -6.37 -0.99
CA ALA A 160 -21.04 -7.63 -1.68
C ALA A 160 -20.71 -7.53 -3.18
N GLU A 161 -21.04 -6.41 -3.84
CA GLU A 161 -20.63 -6.18 -5.23
C GLU A 161 -19.12 -5.93 -5.33
N LEU A 162 -18.56 -5.14 -4.42
CA LEU A 162 -17.10 -4.90 -4.35
C LEU A 162 -16.32 -6.21 -4.21
N GLU A 163 -16.74 -7.13 -3.33
CA GLU A 163 -16.11 -8.44 -3.20
C GLU A 163 -16.08 -9.21 -4.53
N ARG A 164 -17.20 -9.22 -5.27
CA ARG A 164 -17.27 -9.84 -6.60
C ARG A 164 -16.32 -9.18 -7.60
N GLN A 165 -16.27 -7.85 -7.59
CA GLN A 165 -15.37 -7.09 -8.45
C GLN A 165 -13.91 -7.38 -8.16
N LEU A 166 -13.49 -7.38 -6.89
CA LEU A 166 -12.10 -7.66 -6.52
C LEU A 166 -11.65 -9.05 -6.97
N VAL A 167 -12.49 -10.07 -6.80
CA VAL A 167 -12.19 -11.43 -7.28
C VAL A 167 -12.05 -11.46 -8.80
N ARG A 168 -12.99 -10.83 -9.55
CA ARG A 168 -12.86 -10.72 -11.01
C ARG A 168 -11.59 -10.02 -11.44
N MET A 169 -11.24 -8.90 -10.80
CA MET A 169 -10.03 -8.13 -11.12
C MET A 169 -8.75 -8.95 -10.94
N VAL A 170 -8.64 -9.74 -9.87
CA VAL A 170 -7.50 -10.65 -9.68
C VAL A 170 -7.42 -11.67 -10.80
N GLY A 171 -8.56 -12.25 -11.19
CA GLY A 171 -8.63 -13.20 -12.32
C GLY A 171 -8.23 -12.55 -13.65
N GLU A 172 -8.71 -11.33 -13.93
CA GLU A 172 -8.39 -10.58 -15.15
C GLU A 172 -6.89 -10.19 -15.19
N ALA A 173 -6.34 -9.73 -14.06
CA ALA A 173 -4.92 -9.44 -13.96
C ALA A 173 -4.06 -10.69 -14.19
N LEU A 174 -4.46 -11.84 -13.60
CA LEU A 174 -3.78 -13.11 -13.83
C LEU A 174 -3.87 -13.55 -15.30
N ALA A 175 -5.03 -13.41 -15.94
CA ALA A 175 -5.21 -13.75 -17.35
C ALA A 175 -4.36 -12.88 -18.28
N LYS A 176 -4.11 -11.63 -17.93
CA LYS A 176 -3.22 -10.70 -18.65
C LYS A 176 -1.74 -10.91 -18.36
N ALA A 177 -1.36 -11.80 -17.43
CA ALA A 177 0.02 -11.98 -17.02
C ALA A 177 0.92 -12.43 -18.18
N ALA A 178 1.79 -11.54 -18.61
CA ALA A 178 2.77 -11.71 -19.69
C ALA A 178 4.21 -11.56 -19.15
N PRO A 179 5.23 -12.04 -19.87
CA PRO A 179 6.63 -11.90 -19.45
C PRO A 179 7.00 -10.47 -19.10
N ALA A 180 7.59 -10.29 -17.92
CA ALA A 180 7.81 -8.98 -17.32
C ALA A 180 9.15 -8.87 -16.59
N LYS A 181 9.50 -7.63 -16.25
CA LYS A 181 10.58 -7.23 -15.36
C LYS A 181 9.97 -6.47 -14.19
N VAL A 182 10.56 -6.63 -13.02
CA VAL A 182 10.21 -5.91 -11.80
C VAL A 182 11.46 -5.20 -11.30
N ASP A 183 11.37 -3.90 -11.14
CA ASP A 183 12.47 -3.05 -10.68
C ASP A 183 12.01 -2.26 -9.46
N TYR A 184 12.92 -2.05 -8.51
CA TYR A 184 12.71 -1.19 -7.35
C TYR A 184 13.52 0.09 -7.46
N CYS A 185 12.91 1.20 -7.08
CA CYS A 185 13.56 2.48 -6.85
C CYS A 185 12.87 3.22 -5.70
N SER A 186 13.41 4.34 -5.27
CA SER A 186 12.79 5.14 -4.21
C SER A 186 13.24 6.60 -4.28
N SER A 187 12.39 7.46 -3.72
CA SER A 187 12.66 8.88 -3.51
C SER A 187 12.07 9.32 -2.17
N THR A 188 11.87 10.62 -1.99
CA THR A 188 11.24 11.20 -0.81
C THR A 188 10.21 12.26 -1.20
N CYS A 189 9.16 12.40 -0.36
CA CYS A 189 8.12 13.42 -0.49
C CYS A 189 7.86 14.05 0.88
N GLY A 190 7.75 15.37 0.98
CA GLY A 190 7.88 16.11 2.24
C GLY A 190 6.60 16.74 2.80
N PHE A 191 5.39 16.45 2.29
CA PHE A 191 4.16 17.08 2.81
C PHE A 191 3.52 16.34 3.99
N ALA A 192 3.90 15.10 4.27
CA ALA A 192 3.49 14.40 5.48
C ALA A 192 4.17 14.99 6.70
N MET A 193 3.41 15.15 7.79
CA MET A 193 3.91 15.63 9.06
C MET A 193 3.24 14.86 10.19
N ASN A 194 3.97 14.57 11.25
CA ASN A 194 3.40 14.00 12.46
C ASN A 194 2.31 14.92 13.00
N ARG A 195 1.24 14.33 13.56
CA ARG A 195 0.08 15.09 14.07
C ARG A 195 -0.11 15.00 15.58
N ARG A 196 0.78 14.30 16.28
CA ARG A 196 0.74 14.17 17.73
C ARG A 196 1.54 15.30 18.36
N THR A 197 0.84 16.30 18.91
CA THR A 197 1.44 17.46 19.57
C THR A 197 1.07 17.45 21.04
N PRO A 198 2.03 17.62 21.97
CA PRO A 198 1.73 17.80 23.38
C PRO A 198 0.74 18.95 23.59
N ASP A 199 -0.27 18.77 24.44
CA ASP A 199 -1.30 19.79 24.71
C ASP A 199 -0.87 20.80 25.80
N GLY A 200 0.26 20.56 26.45
CA GLY A 200 0.80 21.37 27.56
C GLY A 200 0.16 21.02 28.91
N GLN A 201 -0.71 20.02 28.99
CA GLN A 201 -1.39 19.57 30.20
C GLN A 201 -1.10 18.09 30.54
N GLY A 202 -0.10 17.52 29.85
CA GLY A 202 0.28 16.12 29.99
C GLY A 202 -0.44 15.18 29.03
N GLY A 203 -1.25 15.70 28.10
CA GLY A 203 -1.94 14.96 27.05
C GLY A 203 -1.43 15.28 25.65
N TRP A 204 -2.09 14.70 24.65
CA TRP A 204 -1.76 14.81 23.23
C TRP A 204 -2.98 15.22 22.40
N LYS A 205 -2.78 16.13 21.47
CA LYS A 205 -3.82 16.62 20.53
C LYS A 205 -3.42 16.40 19.10
N ASN A 206 -4.41 16.24 18.21
CA ASN A 206 -4.20 16.14 16.78
C ASN A 206 -3.95 17.55 16.20
N PHE A 207 -2.67 17.90 16.08
CA PHE A 207 -2.20 19.17 15.54
C PHE A 207 -0.83 18.98 14.89
N PRO A 208 -0.41 19.81 13.90
CA PRO A 208 0.90 19.69 13.25
C PRO A 208 2.05 19.64 14.25
N ASN A 209 2.88 18.61 14.17
CA ASN A 209 4.10 18.45 14.99
C ASN A 209 5.31 18.25 14.06
N PRO A 210 6.02 19.34 13.70
CA PRO A 210 7.20 19.25 12.84
C PRO A 210 8.39 18.51 13.48
N ASP A 211 8.40 18.37 14.81
CA ASP A 211 9.46 17.69 15.55
C ASP A 211 9.14 16.20 15.79
N GLY A 212 7.94 15.75 15.46
CA GLY A 212 7.53 14.36 15.61
C GLY A 212 8.13 13.43 14.53
N PRO A 213 8.21 12.12 14.78
CA PRO A 213 8.74 11.18 13.81
C PRO A 213 7.87 11.14 12.54
N VAL A 214 8.52 11.02 11.38
CA VAL A 214 7.87 10.97 10.07
C VAL A 214 8.64 10.05 9.13
N ASP A 215 7.94 9.38 8.21
CA ASP A 215 8.53 8.60 7.13
C ASP A 215 8.21 9.26 5.78
N HIS A 216 9.17 9.95 5.22
CA HIS A 216 9.06 10.64 3.94
C HIS A 216 9.44 9.79 2.73
N ARG A 217 9.78 8.52 2.91
CA ARG A 217 10.16 7.63 1.80
C ARG A 217 8.99 7.39 0.85
N VAL A 218 9.33 7.36 -0.42
CA VAL A 218 8.44 6.97 -1.53
C VAL A 218 9.05 5.75 -2.21
N PRO A 219 8.82 4.53 -1.69
CA PRO A 219 9.22 3.31 -2.37
C PRO A 219 8.39 3.12 -3.64
N VAL A 220 9.02 2.60 -4.71
CA VAL A 220 8.40 2.38 -6.01
C VAL A 220 8.80 1.02 -6.56
N LEU A 221 7.83 0.21 -6.99
CA LEU A 221 8.02 -0.94 -7.86
C LEU A 221 7.53 -0.60 -9.25
N LYS A 222 8.44 -0.64 -10.22
CA LYS A 222 8.15 -0.53 -11.64
C LYS A 222 8.01 -1.93 -12.22
N VAL A 223 6.89 -2.19 -12.88
CA VAL A 223 6.64 -3.43 -13.60
C VAL A 223 6.53 -3.11 -15.08
N SER A 224 7.37 -3.73 -15.91
CA SER A 224 7.39 -3.52 -17.36
C SER A 224 7.47 -4.84 -18.11
N GLY A 225 6.89 -4.90 -19.31
CA GLY A 225 7.08 -6.00 -20.25
C GLY A 225 8.55 -6.15 -20.67
N ILE A 226 8.90 -7.30 -21.22
CA ILE A 226 10.26 -7.52 -21.75
C ILE A 226 10.57 -6.65 -22.97
N ASP A 227 9.54 -6.14 -23.63
CA ASP A 227 9.60 -5.16 -24.73
C ASP A 227 9.85 -3.72 -24.25
N GLY A 228 9.85 -3.50 -22.93
CA GLY A 228 10.05 -2.22 -22.28
C GLY A 228 8.77 -1.41 -22.07
N GLN A 229 7.59 -1.91 -22.50
CA GLN A 229 6.32 -1.25 -22.19
C GLN A 229 6.04 -1.32 -20.68
N GLU A 230 5.76 -0.19 -20.06
CA GLU A 230 5.38 -0.13 -18.66
C GLU A 230 3.96 -0.67 -18.46
N LEU A 231 3.77 -1.52 -17.44
CA LEU A 231 2.50 -2.19 -17.13
C LEU A 231 1.88 -1.66 -15.86
N ALA A 232 2.70 -1.50 -14.82
CA ALA A 232 2.24 -1.02 -13.52
C ALA A 232 3.35 -0.27 -12.77
N ILE A 233 2.94 0.71 -11.99
CA ILE A 233 3.78 1.42 -11.02
C ILE A 233 3.10 1.32 -9.66
N VAL A 234 3.70 0.54 -8.74
CA VAL A 234 3.27 0.50 -7.35
C VAL A 234 4.12 1.47 -6.57
N PHE A 235 3.49 2.40 -5.85
CA PHE A 235 4.21 3.39 -5.07
C PHE A 235 3.61 3.56 -3.68
N GLY A 236 4.45 3.84 -2.70
CA GLY A 236 4.04 3.98 -1.30
C GLY A 236 4.27 5.37 -0.76
N TYR A 237 3.43 5.77 0.22
CA TYR A 237 3.66 6.96 1.02
C TYR A 237 2.96 6.83 2.37
N ALA A 238 3.63 7.25 3.45
CA ALA A 238 3.08 7.16 4.80
C ALA A 238 2.39 8.47 5.19
N CYS A 239 1.14 8.67 4.74
CA CYS A 239 0.37 9.87 5.04
C CYS A 239 -1.13 9.59 4.95
N HIS A 240 -1.93 10.05 5.92
CA HIS A 240 -3.39 9.98 5.85
C HIS A 240 -3.93 10.71 4.61
N CYS A 241 -4.91 10.13 3.94
CA CYS A 241 -5.65 10.80 2.86
C CYS A 241 -6.77 11.67 3.45
N THR A 242 -6.36 12.78 4.10
CA THR A 242 -7.22 13.72 4.84
C THR A 242 -6.98 15.17 4.45
N THR A 243 -6.55 15.40 3.20
CA THR A 243 -6.47 16.76 2.68
C THR A 243 -7.86 17.37 2.55
N LEU A 244 -8.84 16.52 2.20
CA LEU A 244 -10.23 16.90 2.01
C LEU A 244 -11.10 16.59 3.23
N GLY A 245 -12.17 17.38 3.39
CA GLY A 245 -13.18 17.18 4.43
C GLY A 245 -14.60 17.49 3.92
N HIS A 246 -14.78 17.53 2.59
CA HIS A 246 -16.07 17.80 1.95
C HIS A 246 -16.98 16.56 1.87
N GLN A 247 -18.19 16.72 1.33
CA GLN A 247 -19.23 15.69 1.25
C GLN A 247 -19.32 15.04 -0.15
N LYS A 248 -18.19 14.97 -0.89
CA LYS A 248 -18.11 14.32 -2.20
C LYS A 248 -17.11 13.16 -2.18
N PHE A 249 -17.33 12.14 -3.01
CA PHE A 249 -16.37 11.07 -3.20
C PHE A 249 -15.08 11.57 -3.85
N SER A 250 -13.95 11.13 -3.34
CA SER A 250 -12.63 11.46 -3.86
C SER A 250 -11.54 10.53 -3.30
N GLY A 251 -10.57 10.15 -4.14
CA GLY A 251 -9.36 9.46 -3.70
C GLY A 251 -8.37 10.34 -2.94
N ASP A 252 -8.73 11.61 -2.64
CA ASP A 252 -7.85 12.60 -2.02
C ASP A 252 -6.52 12.76 -2.80
N TYR A 253 -5.43 13.21 -2.18
CA TYR A 253 -4.13 13.38 -2.84
C TYR A 253 -3.63 12.07 -3.49
N ALA A 254 -3.92 10.91 -2.90
CA ALA A 254 -3.50 9.62 -3.44
C ALA A 254 -4.18 9.32 -4.79
N GLY A 255 -5.48 9.64 -4.92
CA GLY A 255 -6.20 9.55 -6.20
C GLY A 255 -5.63 10.48 -7.25
N TYR A 256 -5.34 11.73 -6.91
CA TYR A 256 -4.70 12.69 -7.84
C TYR A 256 -3.29 12.25 -8.24
N ALA A 257 -2.49 11.67 -7.31
CA ALA A 257 -1.18 11.14 -7.65
C ALA A 257 -1.28 9.98 -8.65
N GLN A 258 -2.17 9.02 -8.41
CA GLN A 258 -2.43 7.90 -9.32
C GLN A 258 -2.83 8.41 -10.72
N GLN A 259 -3.79 9.35 -10.78
CA GLN A 259 -4.26 9.94 -12.03
C GLN A 259 -3.11 10.64 -12.80
N GLN A 260 -2.25 11.39 -12.10
CA GLN A 260 -1.13 12.09 -12.73
C GLN A 260 -0.08 11.11 -13.27
N ILE A 261 0.25 10.04 -12.53
CA ILE A 261 1.18 9.01 -12.98
C ILE A 261 0.63 8.30 -14.22
N GLU A 262 -0.65 7.91 -14.21
CA GLU A 262 -1.31 7.28 -15.38
C GLU A 262 -1.37 8.21 -16.61
N ALA A 263 -1.49 9.52 -16.39
CA ALA A 263 -1.43 10.51 -17.47
C ALA A 263 -0.02 10.65 -18.06
N ASN A 264 1.02 10.58 -17.21
CA ASN A 264 2.42 10.65 -17.64
C ASN A 264 2.88 9.34 -18.33
N HIS A 265 2.28 8.19 -17.96
CA HIS A 265 2.60 6.85 -18.47
C HIS A 265 1.35 6.17 -19.08
N PRO A 266 0.92 6.53 -20.30
CA PRO A 266 -0.30 6.01 -20.89
C PRO A 266 -0.33 4.47 -20.97
N GLY A 267 -1.36 3.87 -20.40
CA GLY A 267 -1.55 2.42 -20.34
C GLY A 267 -1.00 1.75 -19.06
N VAL A 268 -0.32 2.48 -18.20
CA VAL A 268 0.13 2.01 -16.89
C VAL A 268 -1.04 1.99 -15.89
N VAL A 269 -1.04 1.03 -14.99
CA VAL A 269 -1.87 1.03 -13.79
C VAL A 269 -1.02 1.51 -12.61
N ALA A 270 -1.35 2.66 -12.04
CA ALA A 270 -0.67 3.23 -10.87
C ALA A 270 -1.38 2.78 -9.58
N LEU A 271 -0.70 2.01 -8.71
CA LEU A 271 -1.24 1.47 -7.47
C LEU A 271 -0.61 2.19 -6.28
N PHE A 272 -1.44 2.87 -5.48
CA PHE A 272 -1.00 3.51 -4.25
C PHE A 272 -1.06 2.55 -3.06
N MET A 273 0.03 2.47 -2.29
CA MET A 273 0.16 1.71 -1.04
C MET A 273 0.29 2.67 0.14
N ASN A 274 -0.68 2.69 1.03
CA ASN A 274 -0.54 3.48 2.25
C ASN A 274 0.47 2.85 3.20
N GLY A 275 1.43 3.65 3.66
CA GLY A 275 2.44 3.25 4.64
C GLY A 275 1.90 3.27 6.07
N CYS A 276 2.80 3.27 7.06
CA CYS A 276 2.44 3.43 8.48
C CYS A 276 2.10 4.91 8.75
N SER A 277 0.90 5.32 8.43
CA SER A 277 0.48 6.74 8.44
C SER A 277 -0.44 7.10 9.62
N GLY A 278 -0.61 6.21 10.61
CA GLY A 278 -1.58 6.39 11.69
C GLY A 278 -1.49 7.73 12.43
N ASP A 279 -0.31 8.27 12.55
CA ASP A 279 -0.03 9.54 13.23
C ASP A 279 0.51 10.64 12.30
N GLN A 280 0.33 10.51 10.96
CA GLN A 280 0.82 11.48 9.98
C GLN A 280 -0.31 12.02 9.10
N ASN A 281 -0.42 13.34 8.99
CA ASN A 281 -1.35 14.04 8.12
C ASN A 281 -0.62 14.81 7.00
N PRO A 282 -1.31 15.07 5.86
CA PRO A 282 -0.82 16.04 4.89
C PRO A 282 -0.95 17.46 5.45
N TYR A 283 0.04 18.31 5.23
CA TYR A 283 0.02 19.72 5.58
C TYR A 283 0.66 20.57 4.48
N PRO A 284 0.02 21.76 4.17
CA PRO A 284 -1.31 22.21 4.61
C PRO A 284 -2.44 21.36 4.04
N ARG A 285 -3.68 21.50 4.58
CA ARG A 285 -4.83 20.70 4.15
C ARG A 285 -6.15 21.48 4.22
N LYS A 286 -7.24 20.90 3.77
CA LYS A 286 -8.66 21.32 3.80
C LYS A 286 -9.14 22.03 2.55
N THR A 287 -8.39 22.06 1.46
CA THR A 287 -8.89 22.56 0.17
C THR A 287 -8.61 21.57 -0.96
N MET A 288 -9.36 21.70 -2.05
CA MET A 288 -9.22 20.91 -3.26
C MET A 288 -7.86 21.14 -3.92
N GLU A 289 -7.45 22.40 -4.00
CA GLU A 289 -6.17 22.80 -4.61
C GLU A 289 -4.99 22.17 -3.86
N LEU A 290 -5.10 22.01 -2.55
CA LEU A 290 -4.08 21.34 -1.75
C LEU A 290 -4.06 19.83 -2.03
N ALA A 291 -5.21 19.18 -2.20
CA ALA A 291 -5.25 17.78 -2.57
C ALA A 291 -4.61 17.53 -3.94
N GLN A 292 -4.91 18.39 -4.92
CA GLN A 292 -4.28 18.35 -6.25
C GLN A 292 -2.77 18.62 -6.16
N THR A 293 -2.36 19.64 -5.40
CA THR A 293 -0.94 19.98 -5.21
C THR A 293 -0.15 18.85 -4.55
N HIS A 294 -0.70 18.24 -3.50
CA HIS A 294 -0.05 17.09 -2.84
C HIS A 294 0.01 15.88 -3.75
N GLY A 295 -1.07 15.62 -4.51
CA GLY A 295 -1.08 14.54 -5.51
C GLY A 295 -0.01 14.74 -6.56
N GLN A 296 0.11 15.94 -7.13
CA GLN A 296 1.15 16.29 -8.09
C GLN A 296 2.56 16.21 -7.49
N THR A 297 2.73 16.64 -6.22
CA THR A 297 4.01 16.54 -5.51
C THR A 297 4.44 15.09 -5.31
N LEU A 298 3.50 14.22 -4.92
CA LEU A 298 3.77 12.78 -4.77
C LEU A 298 4.05 12.13 -6.12
N ALA A 299 3.29 12.43 -7.17
CA ALA A 299 3.57 11.96 -8.52
C ALA A 299 4.98 12.40 -8.99
N THR A 300 5.36 13.66 -8.75
CA THR A 300 6.71 14.16 -9.06
C THR A 300 7.79 13.39 -8.29
N ALA A 301 7.54 13.01 -7.04
CA ALA A 301 8.47 12.17 -6.27
C ALA A 301 8.60 10.76 -6.87
N VAL A 302 7.50 10.17 -7.37
CA VAL A 302 7.53 8.89 -8.10
C VAL A 302 8.33 9.02 -9.38
N GLU A 303 8.11 10.07 -10.19
CA GLU A 303 8.91 10.34 -11.40
C GLU A 303 10.40 10.50 -11.08
N ALA A 304 10.73 11.21 -10.01
CA ALA A 304 12.11 11.34 -9.55
C ALA A 304 12.72 9.99 -9.20
N ALA A 305 11.97 9.09 -8.53
CA ALA A 305 12.41 7.73 -8.25
C ALA A 305 12.67 6.95 -9.54
N LEU A 306 11.74 6.98 -10.50
CA LEU A 306 11.85 6.30 -11.80
C LEU A 306 13.03 6.80 -12.63
N GLY A 307 13.43 8.07 -12.46
CA GLY A 307 14.60 8.67 -13.09
C GLY A 307 15.94 8.28 -12.47
N THR A 308 15.94 7.56 -11.33
CA THR A 308 17.20 7.08 -10.68
C THR A 308 17.61 5.70 -11.21
N THR A 309 18.77 5.22 -10.75
CA THR A 309 19.19 3.83 -11.00
C THR A 309 18.24 2.88 -10.30
N THR A 310 17.53 2.05 -11.06
CA THR A 310 16.65 1.03 -10.53
C THR A 310 17.44 -0.23 -10.12
N ARG A 311 16.90 -0.97 -9.16
CA ARG A 311 17.41 -2.27 -8.74
C ARG A 311 16.47 -3.36 -9.27
N PRO A 312 16.93 -4.24 -10.19
CA PRO A 312 16.14 -5.36 -10.64
C PRO A 312 15.79 -6.30 -9.48
N ILE A 313 14.53 -6.67 -9.38
CA ILE A 313 14.06 -7.68 -8.44
C ILE A 313 13.99 -9.02 -9.19
N VAL A 314 14.82 -9.97 -8.77
CA VAL A 314 14.92 -11.30 -9.40
C VAL A 314 14.81 -12.40 -8.34
N GLY A 315 14.21 -13.53 -8.71
CA GLY A 315 14.04 -14.68 -7.83
C GLY A 315 12.59 -15.12 -7.72
N THR A 316 12.18 -15.63 -6.57
CA THR A 316 10.88 -16.24 -6.32
C THR A 316 10.02 -15.42 -5.37
N ILE A 317 8.74 -15.77 -5.29
CA ILE A 317 7.78 -15.22 -4.33
C ILE A 317 7.70 -16.18 -3.14
N ARG A 318 7.89 -15.63 -1.95
CA ARG A 318 7.58 -16.33 -0.71
C ARG A 318 6.73 -15.43 0.16
N ALA A 319 5.73 -15.98 0.81
CA ALA A 319 4.82 -15.21 1.66
C ALA A 319 4.40 -16.00 2.89
N ALA A 320 4.36 -15.33 4.01
CA ALA A 320 3.82 -15.85 5.26
C ALA A 320 2.77 -14.88 5.81
N TYR A 321 1.69 -15.42 6.34
CA TYR A 321 0.57 -14.69 6.92
C TYR A 321 0.18 -15.34 8.24
N ARG A 322 -0.04 -14.53 9.26
CA ARG A 322 -0.49 -15.00 10.57
C ARG A 322 -1.46 -13.98 11.17
N GLU A 323 -2.55 -14.46 11.74
CA GLU A 323 -3.35 -13.67 12.67
C GLU A 323 -2.85 -13.95 14.10
N ILE A 324 -2.55 -12.88 14.82
CA ILE A 324 -2.09 -12.96 16.22
C ILE A 324 -3.14 -12.34 17.13
N PRO A 325 -3.35 -12.90 18.35
CA PRO A 325 -4.30 -12.34 19.29
C PRO A 325 -3.73 -11.06 19.92
N LEU A 326 -4.20 -9.89 19.49
CA LEU A 326 -3.91 -8.64 20.20
C LEU A 326 -4.89 -8.49 21.36
N ALA A 327 -4.40 -8.65 22.58
CA ALA A 327 -5.21 -8.56 23.78
C ALA A 327 -5.69 -7.10 24.01
N TYR A 328 -6.90 -6.97 24.55
CA TYR A 328 -7.38 -5.71 25.12
C TYR A 328 -6.81 -5.51 26.54
N GLU A 329 -6.59 -4.24 26.92
CA GLU A 329 -6.03 -3.91 28.24
C GLU A 329 -6.95 -4.37 29.38
N SER A 330 -8.26 -4.19 29.20
CA SER A 330 -9.28 -4.61 30.14
C SER A 330 -10.61 -4.84 29.43
N LEU A 331 -11.49 -5.60 30.06
CA LEU A 331 -12.86 -5.75 29.58
C LEU A 331 -13.80 -5.01 30.54
N PRO A 332 -14.61 -4.05 30.06
CA PRO A 332 -15.55 -3.35 30.91
C PRO A 332 -16.64 -4.31 31.43
N THR A 333 -17.06 -4.12 32.66
CA THR A 333 -18.23 -4.82 33.20
C THR A 333 -19.52 -4.22 32.65
N ARG A 334 -20.61 -4.97 32.75
CA ARG A 334 -21.93 -4.47 32.38
C ARG A 334 -22.32 -3.20 33.15
N GLU A 335 -21.94 -3.12 34.44
CA GLU A 335 -22.21 -1.97 35.31
C GLU A 335 -21.45 -0.74 34.82
N GLN A 336 -20.18 -0.90 34.48
CA GLN A 336 -19.35 0.18 33.90
C GLN A 336 -19.92 0.68 32.58
N LEU A 337 -20.31 -0.22 31.68
CA LEU A 337 -20.93 0.16 30.41
C LEU A 337 -22.25 0.93 30.59
N LYS A 338 -23.09 0.53 31.57
CA LYS A 338 -24.31 1.27 31.89
C LYS A 338 -24.05 2.65 32.47
N GLU A 339 -22.99 2.82 33.27
CA GLU A 339 -22.56 4.11 33.76
C GLU A 339 -22.07 4.99 32.59
N GLU A 340 -21.20 4.46 31.73
CA GLU A 340 -20.67 5.17 30.56
C GLU A 340 -21.76 5.57 29.55
N GLN A 341 -22.89 4.84 29.44
CA GLN A 341 -24.03 5.25 28.65
C GLN A 341 -24.63 6.61 29.07
N THR A 342 -24.42 7.02 30.33
CA THR A 342 -24.89 8.30 30.85
C THR A 342 -23.88 9.43 30.71
N SER A 343 -22.73 9.17 30.07
CA SER A 343 -21.67 10.15 29.85
C SER A 343 -22.19 11.38 29.10
N PRO A 344 -21.78 12.60 29.49
CA PRO A 344 -22.05 13.81 28.71
C PRO A 344 -21.34 13.82 27.36
N ASP A 345 -20.27 13.02 27.20
CA ASP A 345 -19.64 12.79 25.91
C ASP A 345 -20.45 11.76 25.12
N LYS A 346 -21.10 12.24 24.05
CA LYS A 346 -21.94 11.41 23.19
C LYS A 346 -21.19 10.22 22.57
N TRP A 347 -19.87 10.33 22.36
CA TRP A 347 -19.09 9.26 21.76
C TRP A 347 -18.82 8.14 22.75
N VAL A 348 -18.51 8.50 24.01
CA VAL A 348 -18.41 7.53 25.11
C VAL A 348 -19.75 6.82 25.34
N ALA A 349 -20.84 7.58 25.42
CA ALA A 349 -22.19 7.02 25.60
C ALA A 349 -22.58 6.07 24.45
N THR A 350 -22.30 6.46 23.19
CA THR A 350 -22.59 5.62 22.01
C THR A 350 -21.71 4.37 22.01
N HIS A 351 -20.43 4.50 22.31
CA HIS A 351 -19.50 3.36 22.42
C HIS A 351 -19.99 2.35 23.47
N ALA A 352 -20.28 2.83 24.67
CA ALA A 352 -20.79 1.97 25.75
C ALA A 352 -22.08 1.23 25.35
N THR A 353 -22.96 1.92 24.61
CA THR A 353 -24.19 1.31 24.09
C THR A 353 -23.89 0.17 23.11
N ARG A 354 -22.95 0.37 22.17
CA ARG A 354 -22.55 -0.66 21.18
C ARG A 354 -21.88 -1.86 21.85
N VAL A 355 -20.98 -1.60 22.80
CA VAL A 355 -20.26 -2.66 23.51
C VAL A 355 -21.22 -3.44 24.41
N LEU A 356 -22.15 -2.76 25.06
CA LEU A 356 -23.19 -3.42 25.87
C LEU A 356 -24.13 -4.29 25.02
N GLN A 357 -24.56 -3.79 23.85
CA GLN A 357 -25.35 -4.58 22.92
C GLN A 357 -24.58 -5.83 22.47
N ARG A 358 -23.32 -5.69 22.12
CA ARG A 358 -22.45 -6.82 21.77
C ARG A 358 -22.36 -7.84 22.93
N LEU A 359 -22.19 -7.36 24.17
CA LEU A 359 -22.20 -8.22 25.36
C LEU A 359 -23.53 -8.94 25.55
N ASP A 360 -24.66 -8.30 25.21
CA ASP A 360 -25.99 -8.91 25.27
C ASP A 360 -26.20 -9.99 24.20
N GLU A 361 -25.69 -9.74 23.00
CA GLU A 361 -25.83 -10.66 21.84
C GLU A 361 -24.87 -11.86 21.94
N GLU A 362 -23.61 -11.64 22.32
CA GLU A 362 -22.55 -12.66 22.36
C GLU A 362 -22.37 -13.33 23.73
N GLY A 363 -22.98 -12.78 24.79
CA GLY A 363 -22.86 -13.26 26.17
C GLY A 363 -21.54 -12.92 26.86
N THR A 364 -20.49 -12.62 26.10
CA THR A 364 -19.15 -12.25 26.60
C THR A 364 -18.46 -11.31 25.62
N LEU A 365 -17.61 -10.42 26.11
CA LEU A 365 -16.76 -9.60 25.26
C LEU A 365 -15.50 -10.39 24.86
N PRO A 366 -14.98 -10.19 23.64
CA PRO A 366 -13.73 -10.82 23.22
C PRO A 366 -12.55 -10.29 24.06
N LYS A 367 -11.63 -11.19 24.40
CA LYS A 367 -10.42 -10.84 25.15
C LYS A 367 -9.31 -10.27 24.28
N ASP A 368 -9.36 -10.59 23.01
CA ASP A 368 -8.37 -10.20 22.00
C ASP A 368 -9.01 -10.03 20.63
N TYR A 369 -8.22 -9.52 19.70
CA TYR A 369 -8.58 -9.35 18.29
C TYR A 369 -7.60 -10.09 17.39
N PRO A 370 -8.06 -10.84 16.39
CA PRO A 370 -7.19 -11.54 15.45
C PRO A 370 -6.54 -10.55 14.48
N TYR A 371 -5.37 -10.07 14.81
CA TYR A 371 -4.64 -9.05 14.06
C TYR A 371 -3.78 -9.66 12.96
N PRO A 372 -3.92 -9.22 11.68
CA PRO A 372 -3.17 -9.77 10.57
C PRO A 372 -1.76 -9.19 10.48
N VAL A 373 -0.77 -10.07 10.37
CA VAL A 373 0.62 -9.76 10.02
C VAL A 373 0.98 -10.57 8.79
N GLN A 374 1.50 -9.92 7.76
CA GLN A 374 1.95 -10.58 6.54
C GLN A 374 3.36 -10.11 6.18
N VAL A 375 4.20 -11.04 5.78
CA VAL A 375 5.54 -10.79 5.25
C VAL A 375 5.68 -11.47 3.91
N LEU A 376 6.14 -10.70 2.93
CA LEU A 376 6.46 -11.19 1.59
C LEU A 376 7.96 -11.02 1.34
N ARG A 377 8.54 -12.01 0.69
CA ARG A 377 9.82 -11.88 0.00
C ARG A 377 9.56 -11.95 -1.49
N ILE A 378 9.86 -10.86 -2.19
CA ILE A 378 9.75 -10.78 -3.65
C ILE A 378 11.16 -10.72 -4.20
N GLY A 379 11.57 -11.80 -4.83
CA GLY A 379 12.96 -12.02 -5.19
C GLY A 379 13.88 -12.14 -3.96
N SER A 380 15.19 -11.93 -4.18
CA SER A 380 16.19 -11.99 -3.10
C SER A 380 16.23 -10.73 -2.25
N ASP A 381 15.79 -9.58 -2.79
CA ASP A 381 16.14 -8.27 -2.28
C ASP A 381 15.02 -7.55 -1.53
N LEU A 382 13.76 -7.80 -1.86
CA LEU A 382 12.62 -7.08 -1.28
C LEU A 382 11.97 -7.90 -0.16
N THR A 383 12.00 -7.38 1.05
CA THR A 383 11.11 -7.77 2.15
C THR A 383 9.99 -6.74 2.25
N TRP A 384 8.77 -7.18 1.98
CA TRP A 384 7.58 -6.34 2.09
C TRP A 384 6.72 -6.80 3.27
N VAL A 385 6.60 -5.94 4.27
CA VAL A 385 5.76 -6.17 5.45
C VAL A 385 4.45 -5.43 5.26
N THR A 386 3.33 -6.12 5.43
CA THR A 386 2.01 -5.51 5.43
C THR A 386 1.30 -5.77 6.75
N LEU A 387 0.88 -4.69 7.40
CA LEU A 387 0.28 -4.66 8.72
C LEU A 387 -1.18 -4.19 8.65
N GLY A 388 -2.03 -4.80 9.44
CA GLY A 388 -3.41 -4.35 9.61
C GLY A 388 -3.52 -3.06 10.42
N GLY A 389 -4.69 -2.40 10.34
CA GLY A 389 -4.99 -1.22 11.14
C GLY A 389 -4.30 0.06 10.68
N GLU A 390 -4.57 1.11 11.42
CA GLU A 390 -3.98 2.44 11.27
C GLU A 390 -2.68 2.51 12.06
N VAL A 391 -1.63 1.90 11.50
CA VAL A 391 -0.34 1.70 12.15
C VAL A 391 0.43 3.02 12.22
N VAL A 392 0.97 3.39 13.39
CA VAL A 392 1.79 4.60 13.54
C VAL A 392 3.17 4.45 12.93
N VAL A 393 3.82 5.58 12.63
CA VAL A 393 5.08 5.64 11.87
C VAL A 393 6.25 4.88 12.50
N ASP A 394 6.26 4.74 13.82
CA ASP A 394 7.33 4.04 14.55
C ASP A 394 7.58 2.63 14.00
N TYR A 395 6.54 1.91 13.55
CA TYR A 395 6.68 0.56 12.97
C TYR A 395 7.54 0.56 11.70
N SER A 396 7.30 1.48 10.76
CA SER A 396 8.10 1.53 9.53
C SER A 396 9.54 1.92 9.81
N LEU A 397 9.76 2.85 10.74
CA LEU A 397 11.09 3.29 11.14
C LEU A 397 11.85 2.18 11.89
N ARG A 398 11.17 1.44 12.77
CA ARG A 398 11.74 0.34 13.53
C ARG A 398 12.06 -0.86 12.65
N LEU A 399 11.09 -1.38 11.91
CA LEU A 399 11.26 -2.53 11.05
C LEU A 399 12.26 -2.26 9.92
N GLY A 400 12.32 -1.04 9.39
CA GLY A 400 13.32 -0.64 8.42
C GLY A 400 14.77 -0.68 8.94
N ARG A 401 14.98 -0.59 10.27
CA ARG A 401 16.31 -0.74 10.91
C ARG A 401 16.60 -2.16 11.37
N GLU A 402 15.58 -2.90 11.82
CA GLU A 402 15.76 -4.19 12.49
C GLU A 402 15.70 -5.39 11.53
N LEU A 403 14.98 -5.26 10.41
CA LEU A 403 14.90 -6.36 9.44
C LEU A 403 16.13 -6.39 8.52
N PRO A 404 16.66 -7.60 8.24
CA PRO A 404 17.77 -7.75 7.31
C PRO A 404 17.32 -7.60 5.85
N GLY A 405 18.26 -7.20 5.00
CA GLY A 405 18.08 -7.12 3.56
C GLY A 405 18.24 -5.71 3.00
N PRO A 406 18.44 -5.58 1.69
CA PRO A 406 18.73 -4.29 1.07
C PRO A 406 17.48 -3.41 0.91
N ILE A 407 16.28 -4.01 0.85
CA ILE A 407 15.02 -3.30 0.69
C ILE A 407 14.02 -3.83 1.70
N VAL A 408 13.57 -2.95 2.60
CA VAL A 408 12.46 -3.21 3.54
C VAL A 408 11.38 -2.18 3.28
N TRP A 409 10.22 -2.66 2.82
CA TRP A 409 9.02 -1.85 2.61
C TRP A 409 7.98 -2.23 3.65
N VAL A 410 7.50 -1.28 4.43
CA VAL A 410 6.48 -1.50 5.46
C VAL A 410 5.23 -0.70 5.10
N SER A 411 4.09 -1.37 4.99
CA SER A 411 2.79 -0.78 4.70
C SER A 411 1.82 -1.05 5.85
N GLY A 412 1.03 -0.06 6.23
CA GLY A 412 -0.14 -0.22 7.11
C GLY A 412 -1.41 -0.49 6.30
N TYR A 413 -2.56 -0.31 6.90
CA TYR A 413 -3.88 -0.32 6.23
C TYR A 413 -4.15 -1.52 5.33
N SER A 414 -3.52 -2.65 5.66
CA SER A 414 -3.53 -3.85 4.82
C SER A 414 -4.32 -4.99 5.47
N ASN A 415 -5.09 -5.69 4.65
CA ASN A 415 -5.81 -6.92 4.98
C ASN A 415 -6.94 -6.80 6.03
N ASP A 416 -6.87 -5.85 6.94
CA ASP A 416 -7.93 -5.50 7.91
C ASP A 416 -7.61 -4.14 8.53
N VAL A 417 -8.58 -3.23 8.60
CA VAL A 417 -8.40 -1.89 9.21
C VAL A 417 -9.41 -1.71 10.33
N MET A 418 -9.10 -2.31 11.47
CA MET A 418 -9.96 -2.33 12.65
C MET A 418 -9.90 -1.05 13.49
N GLY A 419 -8.76 -0.36 13.49
CA GLY A 419 -8.50 0.84 14.29
C GLY A 419 -7.01 1.17 14.35
N TYR A 420 -6.63 2.07 15.26
CA TYR A 420 -5.22 2.48 15.45
C TYR A 420 -4.39 1.39 16.12
N ILE A 421 -3.15 1.26 15.65
CA ILE A 421 -2.14 0.35 16.19
C ILE A 421 -0.98 1.20 16.71
N PRO A 422 -0.92 1.47 18.02
CA PRO A 422 0.12 2.30 18.62
C PRO A 422 1.46 1.56 18.72
N SER A 423 2.57 2.29 18.66
CA SER A 423 3.84 1.85 19.22
C SER A 423 3.81 1.90 20.76
N GLN A 424 4.83 1.34 21.43
CA GLN A 424 4.91 1.45 22.87
C GLN A 424 4.97 2.92 23.31
N ARG A 425 5.72 3.76 22.59
CA ARG A 425 5.78 5.21 22.82
C ARG A 425 4.38 5.84 22.77
N VAL A 426 3.63 5.58 21.69
CA VAL A 426 2.28 6.14 21.49
C VAL A 426 1.29 5.57 22.50
N TRP A 427 1.46 4.31 22.89
CA TRP A 427 0.64 3.68 23.94
C TRP A 427 0.85 4.34 25.31
N ASP A 428 2.12 4.60 25.70
CA ASP A 428 2.49 5.27 26.94
C ASP A 428 2.03 6.74 26.97
N GLU A 429 2.14 7.42 25.84
CA GLU A 429 1.68 8.80 25.64
C GLU A 429 0.14 8.91 25.66
N GLY A 430 -0.60 7.86 25.32
CA GLY A 430 -2.05 7.88 25.20
C GLY A 430 -2.54 8.78 24.06
N GLY A 431 -3.59 9.55 24.29
CA GLY A 431 -4.21 10.39 23.26
C GLY A 431 -5.02 9.59 22.24
N TYR A 432 -5.27 10.18 21.07
CA TYR A 432 -6.17 9.62 20.06
C TYR A 432 -5.67 8.27 19.54
N GLU A 433 -4.46 8.20 19.04
CA GLU A 433 -3.85 6.98 18.48
C GLU A 433 -3.45 5.97 19.55
N GLY A 434 -3.21 6.42 20.79
CA GLY A 434 -2.86 5.55 21.94
C GLY A 434 -4.04 4.82 22.58
N GLY A 435 -5.26 5.03 22.05
CA GLY A 435 -6.46 4.35 22.53
C GLY A 435 -7.72 5.20 22.53
N GLY A 436 -7.62 6.53 22.51
CA GLY A 436 -8.79 7.42 22.52
C GLY A 436 -9.73 7.23 21.32
N ALA A 437 -9.22 6.79 20.18
CA ALA A 437 -10.03 6.52 19.00
C ALA A 437 -10.94 5.28 19.11
N MET A 438 -10.76 4.42 20.13
CA MET A 438 -11.58 3.21 20.33
C MET A 438 -13.07 3.52 20.52
N VAL A 439 -13.40 4.71 21.02
CA VAL A 439 -14.79 5.17 21.20
C VAL A 439 -15.58 5.25 19.90
N TYR A 440 -14.91 5.27 18.73
CA TYR A 440 -15.59 5.27 17.44
C TYR A 440 -15.87 3.86 16.88
N GLY A 441 -15.53 2.80 17.62
CA GLY A 441 -15.69 1.41 17.23
C GLY A 441 -16.55 0.59 18.16
N THR A 442 -16.30 -0.71 18.14
CA THR A 442 -16.91 -1.72 19.00
C THR A 442 -15.86 -2.51 19.80
N HIS A 443 -14.63 -2.01 19.84
CA HIS A 443 -13.56 -2.59 20.67
C HIS A 443 -13.85 -2.33 22.13
N PRO A 444 -13.74 -3.34 23.02
CA PRO A 444 -14.12 -3.17 24.42
C PRO A 444 -13.25 -2.17 25.20
N SER A 445 -11.98 -2.05 24.82
CA SER A 445 -11.03 -1.09 25.38
C SER A 445 -9.86 -0.87 24.43
N ARG A 446 -8.85 -0.08 24.83
CA ARG A 446 -7.60 0.01 24.09
C ARG A 446 -6.81 -1.30 24.17
N TRP A 447 -5.83 -1.43 23.29
CA TRP A 447 -4.93 -2.58 23.28
C TRP A 447 -4.14 -2.68 24.60
N ALA A 448 -3.82 -3.89 25.02
CA ALA A 448 -2.89 -4.13 26.12
C ALA A 448 -1.49 -3.56 25.79
N SER A 449 -0.69 -3.31 26.81
CA SER A 449 0.71 -2.92 26.63
C SER A 449 1.49 -3.99 25.85
N ARG A 450 2.63 -3.62 25.22
CA ARG A 450 3.50 -4.49 24.42
C ARG A 450 2.91 -4.95 23.07
N VAL A 451 1.85 -4.32 22.59
CA VAL A 451 1.29 -4.60 21.25
C VAL A 451 2.36 -4.46 20.16
N GLU A 452 3.25 -3.46 20.25
CA GLU A 452 4.33 -3.26 19.31
C GLU A 452 5.32 -4.43 19.31
N GLU A 453 5.79 -4.88 20.48
CA GLU A 453 6.73 -6.00 20.55
C GLU A 453 6.13 -7.27 19.96
N GLN A 454 4.87 -7.58 20.30
CA GLN A 454 4.21 -8.76 19.77
C GLN A 454 4.11 -8.74 18.23
N ILE A 455 3.81 -7.59 17.63
CA ILE A 455 3.74 -7.44 16.18
C ILE A 455 5.14 -7.54 15.55
N VAL A 456 6.12 -6.83 16.11
CA VAL A 456 7.50 -6.82 15.59
C VAL A 456 8.14 -8.20 15.67
N ASP A 457 7.98 -8.91 16.79
CA ASP A 457 8.48 -10.28 16.96
C ASP A 457 7.84 -11.22 15.95
N THR A 458 6.51 -11.10 15.73
CA THR A 458 5.82 -11.89 14.70
C THR A 458 6.35 -11.60 13.30
N VAL A 459 6.60 -10.34 12.96
CA VAL A 459 7.20 -9.98 11.66
C VAL A 459 8.57 -10.65 11.48
N LYS A 460 9.42 -10.64 12.50
CA LYS A 460 10.75 -11.28 12.48
C LYS A 460 10.63 -12.81 12.29
N GLU A 461 9.79 -13.46 13.07
CA GLU A 461 9.53 -14.90 12.94
C GLU A 461 9.02 -15.27 11.54
N LEU A 462 8.06 -14.53 11.01
CA LEU A 462 7.55 -14.78 9.66
C LEU A 462 8.62 -14.54 8.61
N ARG A 463 9.44 -13.49 8.77
CA ARG A 463 10.54 -13.20 7.85
C ARG A 463 11.60 -14.33 7.85
N GLU A 464 11.96 -14.84 9.02
CA GLU A 464 12.90 -15.98 9.19
C GLU A 464 12.34 -17.25 8.56
N SER A 465 11.03 -17.51 8.68
CA SER A 465 10.40 -18.70 8.10
C SER A 465 10.42 -18.71 6.57
N LEU A 466 10.76 -17.59 5.92
CA LEU A 466 10.85 -17.45 4.47
C LEU A 466 12.29 -17.53 3.93
N GLU A 467 13.27 -17.85 4.78
CA GLU A 467 14.64 -18.12 4.35
C GLU A 467 14.79 -19.53 3.78
#